data_5e2357b012f90de9297ba4ec78f0175d
#
_entry.id   5e2357b012f90de9297ba4ec78f0175d
#
_cell.length_a   1.000
_cell.length_b   1.000
_cell.length_c   1.000
_cell.angle_alpha   90.00
_cell.angle_beta   90.00
_cell.angle_gamma   90.00
#
_symmetry.space_group_name_H-M   'P 1'
#
loop_
_entity.id
_entity.type
_entity.pdbx_description
1 polymer ?
#
loop_
_entity_poly.entity_id
_entity_poly.type
_entity_poly.pdbx_seq_one_letter_code
_entity_poly.pdbx_strand_id
1 'polypeptide(L)'
;MYYKSQLKLYKMLRAGAGTIRFISTNSAAPLRTKKGRLLESVIRVDHAGEFGADRIYAGQMAVLGNTSVGPTIQHMWDQEKVHRQKFEELIKKHGVRPTALLPIWNVAGFLLGASTALMGQKAAMACTVAVEDVIVEHYNDQLRSLMEISDENDKEILDTIKKFRDEEQEHHDVGLDHGAEQAPFYEALTNVIKVGCKTAIAISKVV
;
A
#
# COMPACT_ATOMS: atom_id res chain seq x y z
N MET A 1 35.38 41.03 35.58
CA MET A 1 33.93 41.33 35.67
C MET A 1 33.01 40.31 34.97
N TYR A 2 33.57 39.36 34.27
CA TYR A 2 32.83 38.39 33.44
C TYR A 2 32.35 37.12 34.17
N TYR A 3 32.95 36.79 35.31
CA TYR A 3 32.66 35.53 36.05
C TYR A 3 31.43 35.60 36.99
N LYS A 4 31.00 36.80 37.41
CA LYS A 4 29.83 36.96 38.26
C LYS A 4 28.49 36.99 37.54
N SER A 5 28.48 37.24 36.22
CA SER A 5 27.24 37.19 35.40
C SER A 5 26.81 35.79 35.03
N GLN A 6 27.75 34.89 34.83
CA GLN A 6 27.47 33.48 34.50
C GLN A 6 26.88 32.69 35.69
N LEU A 7 27.29 33.00 36.92
CA LEU A 7 26.78 32.32 38.13
C LEU A 7 25.33 32.75 38.46
N LYS A 8 24.94 33.96 38.04
CA LYS A 8 23.57 34.47 38.26
C LYS A 8 22.60 33.83 37.23
N LEU A 9 23.04 33.58 36.00
CA LEU A 9 22.27 32.89 34.97
C LEU A 9 22.06 31.41 35.30
N TYR A 10 23.10 30.73 35.84
CA TYR A 10 23.03 29.32 36.27
C TYR A 10 22.08 29.10 37.46
N LYS A 11 21.97 30.08 38.39
CA LYS A 11 21.06 30.01 39.52
C LYS A 11 19.60 30.33 39.12
N MET A 12 19.35 31.12 38.07
CA MET A 12 17.98 31.38 37.57
C MET A 12 17.43 30.17 36.80
N LEU A 13 18.28 29.37 36.16
CA LEU A 13 17.85 28.17 35.41
C LEU A 13 17.49 26.99 36.35
N ARG A 14 17.87 27.05 37.65
CA ARG A 14 17.60 25.98 38.61
C ARG A 14 16.32 26.17 39.43
N ALA A 15 15.67 27.33 39.32
CA ALA A 15 14.47 27.66 40.10
C ALA A 15 13.16 27.48 39.33
N GLY A 16 13.23 26.94 38.09
CA GLY A 16 12.06 26.73 37.23
C GLY A 16 12.03 25.30 36.69
N ALA A 17 12.12 24.28 37.56
CA ALA A 17 11.85 22.90 37.15
C ALA A 17 10.32 22.69 37.04
N GLY A 18 9.68 23.48 36.20
CA GLY A 18 8.39 23.13 35.60
C GLY A 18 8.64 22.02 34.62
N THR A 19 8.10 20.84 34.90
CA THR A 19 8.08 19.71 33.98
C THR A 19 7.44 20.18 32.67
N ILE A 20 8.26 20.47 31.66
CA ILE A 20 7.77 20.66 30.28
C ILE A 20 7.26 19.29 29.86
N ARG A 21 5.97 19.04 30.05
CA ARG A 21 5.29 17.96 29.35
C ARG A 21 5.34 18.32 27.86
N PHE A 22 6.21 17.67 27.13
CA PHE A 22 6.05 17.58 25.69
C PHE A 22 4.74 16.84 25.44
N ILE A 23 3.68 17.60 25.16
CA ILE A 23 2.45 17.04 24.61
C ILE A 23 2.84 16.62 23.19
N SER A 24 3.26 15.36 23.05
CA SER A 24 3.33 14.70 21.75
C SER A 24 1.91 14.60 21.23
N THR A 25 1.54 15.49 20.32
CA THR A 25 0.25 15.47 19.61
C THR A 25 0.26 14.42 18.49
N ASN A 26 0.94 13.29 18.67
CA ASN A 26 0.74 12.13 17.82
C ASN A 26 -0.53 11.41 18.29
N SER A 27 -1.68 11.80 17.76
CA SER A 27 -2.99 11.20 18.03
C SER A 27 -3.22 9.87 17.28
N ALA A 28 -2.15 9.10 17.01
CA ALA A 28 -2.33 7.74 16.55
C ALA A 28 -3.05 6.94 17.65
N ALA A 29 -4.19 6.33 17.32
CA ALA A 29 -4.91 5.49 18.27
C ALA A 29 -3.97 4.41 18.80
N PRO A 30 -3.95 4.13 20.12
CA PRO A 30 -3.04 3.12 20.65
C PRO A 30 -3.34 1.78 19.97
N LEU A 31 -2.32 1.14 19.38
CA LEU A 31 -2.41 -0.12 18.61
C LEU A 31 -3.10 -1.26 19.39
N ARG A 32 -3.23 -1.15 20.69
CA ARG A 32 -3.91 -2.13 21.54
C ARG A 32 -5.44 -2.06 21.52
N THR A 33 -6.06 -1.00 21.02
CA THR A 33 -7.52 -0.91 20.85
C THR A 33 -8.00 -1.72 19.65
N LYS A 34 -9.31 -2.04 19.59
CA LYS A 34 -9.90 -2.68 18.39
C LYS A 34 -9.65 -1.85 17.14
N LYS A 35 -9.85 -0.53 17.22
CA LYS A 35 -9.58 0.44 16.18
C LYS A 35 -8.10 0.43 15.78
N GLY A 36 -7.18 0.52 16.75
CA GLY A 36 -5.75 0.54 16.47
C GLY A 36 -5.26 -0.74 15.77
N ARG A 37 -5.76 -1.92 16.18
CA ARG A 37 -5.43 -3.18 15.48
C ARG A 37 -5.95 -3.24 14.05
N LEU A 38 -7.16 -2.71 13.81
CA LEU A 38 -7.70 -2.65 12.46
C LEU A 38 -6.87 -1.72 11.58
N LEU A 39 -6.55 -0.50 12.03
CA LEU A 39 -5.70 0.45 11.31
C LEU A 39 -4.30 -0.13 11.03
N GLU A 40 -3.69 -0.77 12.02
CA GLU A 40 -2.40 -1.45 11.84
C GLU A 40 -2.48 -2.53 10.75
N SER A 41 -3.53 -3.36 10.78
CA SER A 41 -3.74 -4.41 9.80
C SER A 41 -3.97 -3.85 8.39
N VAL A 42 -4.81 -2.82 8.26
CA VAL A 42 -5.10 -2.13 7.00
C VAL A 42 -3.80 -1.58 6.39
N ILE A 43 -3.09 -0.73 7.12
CA ILE A 43 -1.86 -0.08 6.61
C ILE A 43 -0.79 -1.12 6.23
N ARG A 44 -0.64 -2.20 7.02
CA ARG A 44 0.34 -3.27 6.72
C ARG A 44 -0.01 -4.02 5.44
N VAL A 45 -1.26 -4.41 5.29
CA VAL A 45 -1.71 -5.21 4.16
C VAL A 45 -1.67 -4.42 2.87
N ASP A 46 -2.15 -3.17 2.92
CA ASP A 46 -2.16 -2.32 1.73
C ASP A 46 -0.73 -1.99 1.29
N HIS A 47 0.17 -1.64 2.24
CA HIS A 47 1.58 -1.51 1.91
C HIS A 47 2.17 -2.76 1.23
N ALA A 48 1.78 -3.96 1.67
CA ALA A 48 2.23 -5.20 1.04
C ALA A 48 1.61 -5.41 -0.34
N GLY A 49 0.34 -5.02 -0.52
CA GLY A 49 -0.38 -5.06 -1.80
C GLY A 49 0.28 -4.15 -2.84
N GLU A 50 0.44 -2.87 -2.52
CA GLU A 50 1.08 -1.89 -3.40
C GLU A 50 2.53 -2.26 -3.75
N PHE A 51 3.26 -2.80 -2.76
CA PHE A 51 4.59 -3.34 -3.03
C PHE A 51 4.54 -4.51 -4.02
N GLY A 52 3.56 -5.41 -3.88
CA GLY A 52 3.36 -6.53 -4.79
C GLY A 52 2.99 -6.06 -6.21
N ALA A 53 2.05 -5.12 -6.33
CA ALA A 53 1.61 -4.53 -7.59
C ALA A 53 2.78 -3.82 -8.32
N ASP A 54 3.54 -2.96 -7.63
CA ASP A 54 4.77 -2.35 -8.17
C ASP A 54 5.72 -3.42 -8.77
N ARG A 55 5.85 -4.60 -8.13
CA ARG A 55 6.71 -5.67 -8.64
C ARG A 55 6.10 -6.42 -9.84
N ILE A 56 4.77 -6.58 -9.88
CA ILE A 56 4.06 -7.17 -11.03
C ILE A 56 4.25 -6.28 -12.25
N TYR A 57 3.97 -4.99 -12.14
CA TYR A 57 4.17 -4.05 -13.25
C TYR A 57 5.64 -3.97 -13.69
N ALA A 58 6.60 -4.00 -12.75
CA ALA A 58 8.02 -4.08 -13.11
C ALA A 58 8.36 -5.34 -13.95
N GLY A 59 7.75 -6.49 -13.62
CA GLY A 59 7.89 -7.72 -14.37
C GLY A 59 7.26 -7.62 -15.76
N GLN A 60 6.07 -7.04 -15.88
CA GLN A 60 5.41 -6.78 -17.17
C GLN A 60 6.24 -5.84 -18.05
N MET A 61 6.76 -4.76 -17.48
CA MET A 61 7.61 -3.80 -18.20
C MET A 61 8.93 -4.39 -18.67
N ALA A 62 9.51 -5.32 -17.93
CA ALA A 62 10.73 -6.02 -18.35
C ALA A 62 10.55 -6.79 -19.66
N VAL A 63 9.33 -7.23 -19.97
CA VAL A 63 8.99 -8.00 -21.18
C VAL A 63 8.33 -7.14 -22.25
N LEU A 64 7.37 -6.30 -21.87
CA LEU A 64 6.49 -5.57 -22.78
C LEU A 64 6.83 -4.07 -22.92
N GLY A 65 7.80 -3.56 -22.20
CA GLY A 65 8.12 -2.13 -22.17
C GLY A 65 8.44 -1.50 -23.52
N ASN A 66 9.00 -2.27 -24.45
CA ASN A 66 9.32 -1.83 -25.81
C ASN A 66 8.23 -2.16 -26.85
N THR A 67 7.03 -2.51 -26.40
CA THR A 67 5.89 -2.81 -27.29
C THR A 67 4.88 -1.65 -27.28
N SER A 68 3.87 -1.74 -28.15
CA SER A 68 2.79 -0.72 -28.23
C SER A 68 2.00 -0.55 -26.93
N VAL A 69 1.95 -1.58 -26.09
CA VAL A 69 1.26 -1.52 -24.80
C VAL A 69 2.16 -1.00 -23.65
N GLY A 70 3.47 -0.93 -23.88
CA GLY A 70 4.44 -0.46 -22.89
C GLY A 70 4.07 0.88 -22.23
N PRO A 71 3.70 1.93 -22.99
CA PRO A 71 3.27 3.20 -22.40
C PRO A 71 2.05 3.08 -21.47
N THR A 72 1.09 2.22 -21.79
CA THR A 72 -0.09 1.97 -20.93
C THR A 72 0.33 1.30 -19.61
N ILE A 73 1.17 0.25 -19.69
CA ILE A 73 1.69 -0.43 -18.50
C ILE A 73 2.53 0.55 -17.65
N GLN A 74 3.35 1.37 -18.30
CA GLN A 74 4.18 2.36 -17.59
C GLN A 74 3.32 3.38 -16.84
N HIS A 75 2.22 3.83 -17.42
CA HIS A 75 1.32 4.78 -16.78
C HIS A 75 0.70 4.18 -15.49
N MET A 76 0.15 2.98 -15.56
CA MET A 76 -0.38 2.27 -14.38
C MET A 76 0.73 2.04 -13.34
N TRP A 77 1.91 1.60 -13.77
CA TRP A 77 3.04 1.40 -12.86
C TRP A 77 3.48 2.69 -12.15
N ASP A 78 3.42 3.84 -12.81
CA ASP A 78 3.77 5.11 -12.16
C ASP A 78 2.74 5.50 -11.10
N GLN A 79 1.46 5.15 -11.26
CA GLN A 79 0.44 5.29 -10.20
C GLN A 79 0.70 4.36 -9.03
N GLU A 80 1.04 3.08 -9.26
CA GLU A 80 1.41 2.12 -8.21
C GLU A 80 2.58 2.59 -7.34
N LYS A 81 3.58 3.24 -7.94
CA LYS A 81 4.69 3.83 -7.18
C LYS A 81 4.21 4.93 -6.23
N VAL A 82 3.21 5.72 -6.64
CA VAL A 82 2.59 6.75 -5.79
C VAL A 82 1.79 6.10 -4.67
N HIS A 83 1.00 5.06 -4.96
CA HIS A 83 0.25 4.31 -3.96
C HIS A 83 1.19 3.72 -2.91
N ARG A 84 2.21 3.00 -3.35
CA ARG A 84 3.24 2.42 -2.49
C ARG A 84 3.91 3.48 -1.61
N GLN A 85 4.36 4.61 -2.18
CA GLN A 85 4.97 5.69 -1.42
C GLN A 85 4.03 6.21 -0.34
N LYS A 86 2.74 6.38 -0.65
CA LYS A 86 1.74 6.83 0.33
C LYS A 86 1.61 5.86 1.50
N PHE A 87 1.56 4.56 1.26
CA PHE A 87 1.52 3.58 2.35
C PHE A 87 2.85 3.48 3.12
N GLU A 88 4.01 3.71 2.50
CA GLU A 88 5.29 3.87 3.20
C GLU A 88 5.28 5.07 4.18
N GLU A 89 4.62 6.18 3.80
CA GLU A 89 4.40 7.33 4.68
C GLU A 89 3.47 6.99 5.85
N LEU A 90 2.36 6.30 5.57
CA LEU A 90 1.40 5.88 6.61
C LEU A 90 2.02 4.89 7.59
N ILE A 91 2.85 3.95 7.12
CA ILE A 91 3.63 3.04 7.98
C ILE A 91 4.50 3.83 8.95
N LYS A 92 5.25 4.82 8.47
CA LYS A 92 6.11 5.66 9.31
C LYS A 92 5.29 6.52 10.28
N LYS A 93 4.21 7.12 9.79
CA LYS A 93 3.34 8.01 10.56
C LYS A 93 2.65 7.29 11.73
N HIS A 94 2.16 6.09 11.49
CA HIS A 94 1.41 5.31 12.48
C HIS A 94 2.28 4.32 13.26
N GLY A 95 3.57 4.20 12.95
CA GLY A 95 4.49 3.27 13.60
C GLY A 95 4.12 1.80 13.35
N VAL A 96 3.53 1.51 12.20
CA VAL A 96 3.13 0.15 11.81
C VAL A 96 4.35 -0.64 11.36
N ARG A 97 4.42 -1.91 11.72
CA ARG A 97 5.46 -2.81 11.24
C ARG A 97 5.03 -3.37 9.87
N PRO A 98 5.85 -3.19 8.81
CA PRO A 98 5.62 -3.87 7.53
C PRO A 98 5.61 -5.38 7.68
N THR A 99 4.96 -6.09 6.75
CA THR A 99 5.05 -7.55 6.71
C THR A 99 6.49 -8.02 6.50
N ALA A 100 6.89 -9.09 7.19
CA ALA A 100 8.18 -9.74 6.99
C ALA A 100 8.29 -10.45 5.62
N LEU A 101 7.19 -10.54 4.87
CA LEU A 101 7.12 -11.24 3.59
C LEU A 101 7.50 -10.38 2.38
N LEU A 102 7.86 -9.10 2.55
CA LEU A 102 8.26 -8.23 1.44
C LEU A 102 9.35 -8.85 0.52
N PRO A 103 10.39 -9.55 1.02
CA PRO A 103 11.35 -10.21 0.14
C PRO A 103 10.73 -11.30 -0.76
N ILE A 104 9.69 -11.99 -0.25
CA ILE A 104 8.94 -13.00 -1.02
C ILE A 104 8.08 -12.30 -2.07
N TRP A 105 7.35 -11.25 -1.69
CA TRP A 105 6.52 -10.49 -2.62
C TRP A 105 7.34 -9.79 -3.70
N ASN A 106 8.57 -9.37 -3.39
CA ASN A 106 9.49 -8.83 -4.40
C ASN A 106 9.75 -9.80 -5.55
N VAL A 107 10.03 -11.05 -5.23
CA VAL A 107 10.32 -12.09 -6.24
C VAL A 107 9.03 -12.59 -6.88
N ALA A 108 8.03 -12.93 -6.09
CA ALA A 108 6.79 -13.52 -6.58
C ALA A 108 6.02 -12.55 -7.50
N GLY A 109 5.90 -11.26 -7.11
CA GLY A 109 5.25 -10.24 -7.94
C GLY A 109 5.97 -10.05 -9.27
N PHE A 110 7.30 -9.89 -9.25
CA PHE A 110 8.07 -9.75 -10.49
C PHE A 110 7.92 -10.96 -11.42
N LEU A 111 8.02 -12.17 -10.87
CA LEU A 111 7.88 -13.40 -11.67
C LEU A 111 6.46 -13.56 -12.23
N LEU A 112 5.42 -13.20 -11.46
CA LEU A 112 4.03 -13.22 -11.92
C LEU A 112 3.85 -12.26 -13.11
N GLY A 113 4.31 -11.00 -12.96
CA GLY A 113 4.23 -10.01 -14.04
C GLY A 113 5.00 -10.43 -15.29
N ALA A 114 6.24 -10.87 -15.11
CA ALA A 114 7.09 -11.29 -16.25
C ALA A 114 6.54 -12.55 -16.94
N SER A 115 6.09 -13.55 -16.20
CA SER A 115 5.57 -14.80 -16.77
C SER A 115 4.27 -14.58 -17.56
N THR A 116 3.34 -13.77 -17.03
CA THR A 116 2.12 -13.44 -17.76
C THR A 116 2.40 -12.58 -18.99
N ALA A 117 3.36 -11.66 -18.90
CA ALA A 117 3.80 -10.87 -20.05
C ALA A 117 4.49 -11.72 -21.15
N LEU A 118 5.24 -12.76 -20.77
CA LEU A 118 5.80 -13.73 -21.72
C LEU A 118 4.74 -14.57 -22.44
N MET A 119 3.56 -14.76 -21.85
CA MET A 119 2.40 -15.36 -22.51
C MET A 119 1.72 -14.41 -23.51
N GLY A 120 2.13 -13.15 -23.54
CA GLY A 120 1.64 -12.10 -24.43
C GLY A 120 0.86 -10.99 -23.71
N GLN A 121 0.66 -9.88 -24.43
CA GLN A 121 -0.02 -8.69 -23.93
C GLN A 121 -1.36 -8.99 -23.24
N LYS A 122 -2.21 -9.82 -23.86
CA LYS A 122 -3.53 -10.16 -23.31
C LYS A 122 -3.45 -10.89 -21.98
N ALA A 123 -2.46 -11.76 -21.82
CA ALA A 123 -2.25 -12.47 -20.54
C ALA A 123 -1.68 -11.54 -19.46
N ALA A 124 -0.83 -10.58 -19.83
CA ALA A 124 -0.40 -9.53 -18.91
C ALA A 124 -1.60 -8.69 -18.43
N MET A 125 -2.49 -8.27 -19.32
CA MET A 125 -3.71 -7.53 -18.97
C MET A 125 -4.70 -8.38 -18.17
N ALA A 126 -4.81 -9.67 -18.43
CA ALA A 126 -5.59 -10.59 -17.61
C ALA A 126 -5.02 -10.72 -16.18
N CYS A 127 -3.70 -10.64 -16.03
CA CYS A 127 -3.07 -10.57 -14.73
C CYS A 127 -3.44 -9.27 -14.00
N THR A 128 -3.35 -8.13 -14.66
CA THR A 128 -3.80 -6.83 -14.13
C THR A 128 -5.26 -6.92 -13.68
N VAL A 129 -6.19 -7.30 -14.56
CA VAL A 129 -7.63 -7.45 -14.22
C VAL A 129 -7.84 -8.35 -12.98
N ALA A 130 -7.13 -9.48 -12.88
CA ALA A 130 -7.30 -10.40 -11.77
C ALA A 130 -6.77 -9.85 -10.44
N VAL A 131 -5.69 -9.08 -10.46
CA VAL A 131 -5.11 -8.44 -9.28
C VAL A 131 -6.01 -7.31 -8.81
N GLU A 132 -6.38 -6.40 -9.71
CA GLU A 132 -7.14 -5.20 -9.35
C GLU A 132 -8.57 -5.53 -8.91
N ASP A 133 -9.21 -6.56 -9.47
CA ASP A 133 -10.50 -7.06 -8.98
C ASP A 133 -10.45 -7.46 -7.50
N VAL A 134 -9.38 -8.14 -7.08
CA VAL A 134 -9.17 -8.51 -5.67
C VAL A 134 -8.86 -7.29 -4.81
N ILE A 135 -8.06 -6.35 -5.30
CA ILE A 135 -7.69 -5.14 -4.55
C ILE A 135 -8.88 -4.22 -4.37
N VAL A 136 -9.68 -3.99 -5.42
CA VAL A 136 -10.92 -3.19 -5.34
C VAL A 136 -11.91 -3.79 -4.33
N GLU A 137 -12.12 -5.13 -4.36
CA GLU A 137 -12.94 -5.83 -3.38
C GLU A 137 -12.38 -5.61 -1.96
N HIS A 138 -11.07 -5.78 -1.80
CA HIS A 138 -10.38 -5.63 -0.52
C HIS A 138 -10.51 -4.21 0.04
N TYR A 139 -10.27 -3.18 -0.75
CA TYR A 139 -10.43 -1.78 -0.35
C TYR A 139 -11.88 -1.45 0.03
N ASN A 140 -12.87 -1.97 -0.69
CA ASN A 140 -14.27 -1.81 -0.34
C ASN A 140 -14.61 -2.43 1.03
N ASP A 141 -14.07 -3.61 1.35
CA ASP A 141 -14.26 -4.26 2.64
C ASP A 141 -13.59 -3.50 3.78
N GLN A 142 -12.41 -2.95 3.53
CA GLN A 142 -11.72 -2.08 4.48
C GLN A 142 -12.49 -0.80 4.76
N LEU A 143 -12.98 -0.12 3.72
CA LEU A 143 -13.80 1.09 3.86
C LEU A 143 -15.03 0.81 4.72
N ARG A 144 -15.76 -0.29 4.48
CA ARG A 144 -16.91 -0.68 5.31
C ARG A 144 -16.50 -0.86 6.78
N SER A 145 -15.42 -1.61 7.02
CA SER A 145 -14.96 -1.91 8.37
C SER A 145 -14.44 -0.67 9.12
N LEU A 146 -13.75 0.24 8.40
CA LEU A 146 -13.23 1.48 8.97
C LEU A 146 -14.34 2.47 9.27
N MET A 147 -15.33 2.64 8.37
CA MET A 147 -16.44 3.58 8.57
C MET A 147 -17.28 3.27 9.81
N GLU A 148 -17.32 2.02 10.27
CA GLU A 148 -18.03 1.64 11.51
C GLU A 148 -17.35 2.14 12.78
N ILE A 149 -16.05 2.42 12.77
CA ILE A 149 -15.26 2.70 13.99
C ILE A 149 -14.34 3.93 13.87
N SER A 150 -14.32 4.58 12.70
CA SER A 150 -13.48 5.75 12.43
C SER A 150 -14.02 7.01 13.08
N ASP A 151 -13.12 7.96 13.32
CA ASP A 151 -13.41 9.34 13.72
C ASP A 151 -12.71 10.33 12.77
N GLU A 152 -12.81 11.63 13.08
CA GLU A 152 -12.22 12.69 12.24
C GLU A 152 -10.71 12.55 12.02
N ASN A 153 -9.99 11.86 12.92
CA ASN A 153 -8.56 11.65 12.81
C ASN A 153 -8.19 10.59 11.74
N ASP A 154 -9.15 9.77 11.31
CA ASP A 154 -8.94 8.72 10.32
C ASP A 154 -9.26 9.17 8.90
N LYS A 155 -9.66 10.42 8.72
CA LYS A 155 -10.07 10.97 7.42
C LYS A 155 -9.01 10.75 6.34
N GLU A 156 -7.73 10.95 6.67
CA GLU A 156 -6.64 10.78 5.71
C GLU A 156 -6.57 9.35 5.15
N ILE A 157 -6.67 8.35 6.02
CA ILE A 157 -6.61 6.95 5.57
C ILE A 157 -7.86 6.56 4.78
N LEU A 158 -9.04 7.02 5.19
CA LEU A 158 -10.28 6.78 4.46
C LEU A 158 -10.25 7.41 3.05
N ASP A 159 -9.82 8.67 2.96
CA ASP A 159 -9.69 9.38 1.68
C ASP A 159 -8.64 8.71 0.79
N THR A 160 -7.52 8.24 1.36
CA THR A 160 -6.47 7.52 0.64
C THR A 160 -7.00 6.21 0.05
N ILE A 161 -7.62 5.36 0.87
CA ILE A 161 -8.15 4.07 0.42
C ILE A 161 -9.25 4.27 -0.63
N LYS A 162 -10.13 5.26 -0.44
CA LYS A 162 -11.18 5.56 -1.42
C LYS A 162 -10.60 5.99 -2.77
N LYS A 163 -9.61 6.89 -2.75
CA LYS A 163 -8.94 7.37 -3.95
C LYS A 163 -8.26 6.22 -4.70
N PHE A 164 -7.46 5.43 -3.98
CA PHE A 164 -6.73 4.33 -4.59
C PHE A 164 -7.67 3.25 -5.12
N ARG A 165 -8.73 2.88 -4.37
CA ARG A 165 -9.77 1.98 -4.87
C ARG A 165 -10.33 2.42 -6.23
N ASP A 166 -10.57 3.74 -6.41
CA ASP A 166 -11.10 4.28 -7.66
C ASP A 166 -10.06 4.18 -8.79
N GLU A 167 -8.77 4.44 -8.48
CA GLU A 167 -7.65 4.29 -9.42
C GLU A 167 -7.39 2.81 -9.80
N GLU A 168 -7.51 1.86 -8.85
CA GLU A 168 -7.43 0.41 -9.16
C GLU A 168 -8.59 -0.06 -10.04
N GLN A 169 -9.78 0.52 -9.87
CA GLN A 169 -10.88 0.25 -10.79
C GLN A 169 -10.55 0.72 -12.21
N GLU A 170 -9.88 1.86 -12.37
CA GLU A 170 -9.40 2.33 -13.67
C GLU A 170 -8.37 1.36 -14.27
N HIS A 171 -7.41 0.86 -13.49
CA HIS A 171 -6.45 -0.16 -13.95
C HIS A 171 -7.13 -1.44 -14.42
N HIS A 172 -8.13 -1.92 -13.66
CA HIS A 172 -8.95 -3.06 -14.04
C HIS A 172 -9.62 -2.82 -15.42
N ASP A 173 -10.28 -1.68 -15.60
CA ASP A 173 -11.01 -1.35 -16.81
C ASP A 173 -10.06 -1.19 -18.01
N VAL A 174 -8.89 -0.55 -17.82
CA VAL A 174 -7.81 -0.49 -18.83
C VAL A 174 -7.36 -1.90 -19.24
N GLY A 175 -7.24 -2.83 -18.29
CA GLY A 175 -6.92 -4.22 -18.58
C GLY A 175 -7.95 -4.89 -19.50
N LEU A 176 -9.24 -4.66 -19.25
CA LEU A 176 -10.34 -5.16 -20.09
C LEU A 176 -10.29 -4.54 -21.48
N ASP A 177 -10.13 -3.22 -21.59
CA ASP A 177 -10.05 -2.48 -22.85
C ASP A 177 -8.89 -2.95 -23.73
N HIS A 178 -7.81 -3.45 -23.13
CA HIS A 178 -6.66 -4.04 -23.82
C HIS A 178 -6.81 -5.55 -24.09
N GLY A 179 -8.02 -6.08 -23.98
CA GLY A 179 -8.40 -7.42 -24.41
C GLY A 179 -7.99 -8.54 -23.44
N ALA A 180 -7.95 -8.25 -22.14
CA ALA A 180 -7.65 -9.24 -21.09
C ALA A 180 -8.47 -10.53 -21.24
N GLU A 181 -9.78 -10.43 -21.52
CA GLU A 181 -10.69 -11.58 -21.67
C GLU A 181 -10.34 -12.50 -22.85
N GLN A 182 -9.51 -12.01 -23.79
CA GLN A 182 -9.03 -12.78 -24.93
C GLN A 182 -7.70 -13.50 -24.61
N ALA A 183 -7.23 -13.47 -23.37
CA ALA A 183 -6.03 -14.19 -22.95
C ALA A 183 -6.24 -15.72 -23.05
N PRO A 184 -5.20 -16.48 -23.39
CA PRO A 184 -5.28 -17.93 -23.32
C PRO A 184 -5.66 -18.39 -21.90
N PHE A 185 -6.67 -19.26 -21.81
CA PHE A 185 -7.13 -19.81 -20.52
C PHE A 185 -7.55 -18.74 -19.50
N TYR A 186 -8.16 -17.64 -19.94
CA TYR A 186 -8.47 -16.46 -19.14
C TYR A 186 -9.07 -16.81 -17.76
N GLU A 187 -10.15 -17.62 -17.73
CA GLU A 187 -10.81 -18.01 -16.48
C GLU A 187 -9.88 -18.76 -15.51
N ALA A 188 -9.08 -19.70 -16.04
CA ALA A 188 -8.17 -20.46 -15.20
C ALA A 188 -7.02 -19.58 -14.69
N LEU A 189 -6.45 -18.74 -15.57
CA LEU A 189 -5.37 -17.83 -15.24
C LEU A 189 -5.81 -16.82 -14.16
N THR A 190 -6.93 -16.13 -14.38
CA THR A 190 -7.44 -15.12 -13.46
C THR A 190 -7.84 -15.73 -12.12
N ASN A 191 -8.47 -16.90 -12.09
CA ASN A 191 -8.84 -17.57 -10.84
C ASN A 191 -7.60 -17.98 -10.01
N VAL A 192 -6.56 -18.50 -10.63
CA VAL A 192 -5.31 -18.85 -9.93
C VAL A 192 -4.67 -17.59 -9.34
N ILE A 193 -4.62 -16.50 -10.09
CA ILE A 193 -4.07 -15.22 -9.62
C ILE A 193 -4.91 -14.67 -8.45
N LYS A 194 -6.24 -14.63 -8.58
CA LYS A 194 -7.14 -14.17 -7.51
C LYS A 194 -6.97 -14.97 -6.21
N VAL A 195 -6.87 -16.29 -6.30
CA VAL A 195 -6.59 -17.14 -5.13
C VAL A 195 -5.23 -16.81 -4.52
N GLY A 196 -4.21 -16.62 -5.34
CA GLY A 196 -2.88 -16.20 -4.89
C GLY A 196 -2.90 -14.87 -4.16
N CYS A 197 -3.56 -13.84 -4.72
CA CYS A 197 -3.71 -12.52 -4.10
C CYS A 197 -4.47 -12.58 -2.78
N LYS A 198 -5.62 -13.28 -2.73
CA LYS A 198 -6.40 -13.45 -1.49
C LYS A 198 -5.58 -14.17 -0.40
N THR A 199 -4.76 -15.14 -0.79
CA THR A 199 -3.84 -15.84 0.13
C THR A 199 -2.75 -14.90 0.64
N ALA A 200 -2.13 -14.11 -0.24
CA ALA A 200 -1.10 -13.12 0.12
C ALA A 200 -1.66 -12.08 1.11
N ILE A 201 -2.86 -11.56 0.86
CA ILE A 201 -3.57 -10.64 1.75
C ILE A 201 -3.79 -11.30 3.12
N ALA A 202 -4.31 -12.52 3.16
CA ALA A 202 -4.60 -13.23 4.41
C ALA A 202 -3.34 -13.44 5.27
N ILE A 203 -2.22 -13.81 4.66
CA ILE A 203 -0.95 -14.03 5.37
C ILE A 203 -0.34 -12.69 5.81
N SER A 204 -0.37 -11.65 4.97
CA SER A 204 0.18 -10.33 5.31
C SER A 204 -0.56 -9.62 6.45
N LYS A 205 -1.79 -10.06 6.79
CA LYS A 205 -2.52 -9.57 7.97
C LYS A 205 -1.84 -9.96 9.29
N VAL A 206 -1.14 -11.08 9.32
CA VAL A 206 -0.65 -11.71 10.57
C VAL A 206 0.87 -11.79 10.68
N VAL A 207 1.62 -11.56 9.59
CA VAL A 207 3.09 -11.72 9.56
C VAL A 207 3.79 -10.39 9.24
#